data_d8cfe298715e4824c029c54a21d10558
#
_entry.id   d8cfe298715e4824c029c54a21d10558
#
_cell.length_a   1.000
_cell.length_b   1.000
_cell.length_c   1.000
_cell.angle_alpha   90.00
_cell.angle_beta   90.00
_cell.angle_gamma   90.00
#
_symmetry.space_group_name_H-M   'P 1'
#
loop_
_entity.id
_entity.type
_entity.pdbx_description
1 polymer ?
#
loop_
_entity_poly.entity_id
_entity_poly.type
_entity_poly.pdbx_seq_one_letter_code
_entity_poly.pdbx_strand_id
1 'polypeptide(L)'
;MKLDQLKKRLDKRRPMTTISMRFPIDVIEDLKRVAPLRGFSGYQPLVRAYVGQGLRVDLEQLETDPVTAFVESLKRHGVSEDVIQEALAEAVQR
;
A
#
# COMPACT_ATOMS: atom_id res chain seq x y z
N MET A 1 0.20 -6.20 8.44
CA MET A 1 -0.40 -7.11 7.45
C MET A 1 -0.65 -8.47 8.10
N LYS A 2 -1.83 -9.00 7.92
CA LYS A 2 -2.17 -10.31 8.50
C LYS A 2 -1.47 -11.43 7.72
N LEU A 3 -1.19 -12.54 8.40
CA LEU A 3 -0.48 -13.67 7.81
C LEU A 3 -1.21 -14.23 6.57
N ASP A 4 -2.54 -14.30 6.60
CA ASP A 4 -3.32 -14.79 5.47
C ASP A 4 -3.15 -13.93 4.22
N GLN A 5 -3.11 -12.61 4.39
CA GLN A 5 -2.88 -11.67 3.29
C GLN A 5 -1.47 -11.83 2.72
N LEU A 6 -0.49 -12.06 3.59
CA LEU A 6 0.87 -12.28 3.15
C LEU A 6 1.00 -13.56 2.34
N LYS A 7 0.34 -14.65 2.78
CA LYS A 7 0.33 -15.92 2.03
C LYS A 7 -0.28 -15.76 0.64
N LYS A 8 -1.39 -15.03 0.53
CA LYS A 8 -2.01 -14.75 -0.75
C LYS A 8 -1.07 -13.97 -1.68
N ARG A 9 -0.33 -13.01 -1.13
CA ARG A 9 0.62 -12.20 -1.91
C ARG A 9 1.82 -12.98 -2.39
N LEU A 10 2.21 -14.03 -1.67
CA LEU A 10 3.34 -14.88 -2.03
C LEU A 10 2.94 -16.06 -2.93
N ASP A 11 1.65 -16.27 -3.17
CA ASP A 11 1.19 -17.37 -4.02
C ASP A 11 1.53 -17.09 -5.48
N LYS A 12 2.29 -17.99 -6.08
CA LYS A 12 2.70 -17.87 -7.49
C LYS A 12 1.55 -18.00 -8.47
N ARG A 13 0.39 -18.51 -8.00
CA ARG A 13 -0.80 -18.71 -8.82
C ARG A 13 -1.77 -17.54 -8.77
N ARG A 14 -1.36 -16.42 -8.16
CA ARG A 14 -2.19 -15.22 -8.12
C ARG A 14 -2.53 -14.76 -9.53
N PRO A 15 -3.79 -14.35 -9.77
CA PRO A 15 -4.14 -13.76 -11.05
C PRO A 15 -3.29 -12.55 -11.35
N MET A 16 -2.84 -12.43 -12.59
CA MET A 16 -2.00 -11.35 -13.05
C MET A 16 -2.73 -10.51 -14.07
N THR A 17 -2.45 -9.23 -14.12
CA THR A 17 -2.95 -8.34 -15.15
C THR A 17 -1.82 -7.45 -15.64
N THR A 18 -1.94 -6.98 -16.86
CA THR A 18 -0.97 -6.06 -17.45
C THR A 18 -1.42 -4.64 -17.23
N ILE A 19 -0.52 -3.77 -16.80
CA ILE A 19 -0.75 -2.33 -16.73
C ILE A 19 0.26 -1.62 -17.61
N SER A 20 -0.12 -0.44 -18.11
CA SER A 20 0.77 0.41 -18.88
C SER A 20 0.90 1.74 -18.16
N MET A 21 2.12 2.19 -17.97
CA MET A 21 2.41 3.44 -17.28
C MET A 21 3.52 4.18 -18.02
N ARG A 22 3.47 5.49 -17.94
CA ARG A 22 4.53 6.36 -18.49
C ARG A 22 5.45 6.77 -17.35
N PHE A 23 6.76 6.68 -17.59
CA PHE A 23 7.79 7.12 -16.65
C PHE A 23 8.70 8.12 -17.35
N PRO A 24 9.26 9.09 -16.62
CA PRO A 24 10.35 9.90 -17.16
C PRO A 24 11.51 9.01 -17.60
N ILE A 25 12.17 9.38 -18.69
CA ILE A 25 13.27 8.58 -19.25
C ILE A 25 14.40 8.42 -18.24
N ASP A 26 14.71 9.49 -17.50
CA ASP A 26 15.79 9.46 -16.51
C ASP A 26 15.50 8.46 -15.37
N VAL A 27 14.24 8.33 -14.97
CA VAL A 27 13.84 7.35 -13.95
C VAL A 27 14.08 5.92 -14.46
N ILE A 28 13.71 5.64 -15.71
CA ILE A 28 13.93 4.31 -16.29
C ILE A 28 15.44 4.01 -16.38
N GLU A 29 16.25 4.97 -16.76
CA GLU A 29 17.70 4.79 -16.83
C GLU A 29 18.30 4.54 -15.46
N ASP A 30 17.83 5.24 -14.43
CA ASP A 30 18.26 4.99 -13.06
C ASP A 30 17.87 3.59 -12.59
N LEU A 31 16.67 3.14 -12.92
CA LEU A 31 16.22 1.79 -12.60
C LEU A 31 17.10 0.73 -13.27
N LYS A 32 17.48 0.93 -14.54
CA LYS A 32 18.36 0.03 -15.26
C LYS A 32 19.74 -0.03 -14.62
N ARG A 33 20.23 1.08 -14.11
CA ARG A 33 21.53 1.15 -13.44
C ARG A 33 21.50 0.47 -12.07
N VAL A 34 20.43 0.64 -11.31
CA VAL A 34 20.29 0.09 -9.96
C VAL A 34 20.00 -1.40 -9.98
N ALA A 35 19.23 -1.89 -10.97
CA ALA A 35 18.76 -3.27 -10.99
C ALA A 35 19.87 -4.31 -10.79
N PRO A 36 20.99 -4.30 -11.55
CA PRO A 36 22.04 -5.30 -11.34
C PRO A 36 22.73 -5.15 -9.98
N LEU A 37 22.81 -3.93 -9.45
CA LEU A 37 23.41 -3.70 -8.13
C LEU A 37 22.57 -4.31 -7.00
N ARG A 38 21.26 -4.45 -7.22
CA ARG A 38 20.33 -5.04 -6.26
C ARG A 38 20.04 -6.51 -6.57
N GLY A 39 20.73 -7.11 -7.53
CA GLY A 39 20.57 -8.52 -7.87
C GLY A 39 19.38 -8.83 -8.76
N PHE A 40 18.85 -7.86 -9.46
CA PHE A 40 17.72 -8.06 -10.38
C PHE A 40 18.22 -8.27 -11.81
N SER A 41 17.51 -9.13 -12.55
CA SER A 41 17.85 -9.45 -13.94
C SER A 41 17.53 -8.31 -14.90
N GLY A 42 16.68 -7.36 -14.50
CA GLY A 42 16.32 -6.20 -15.30
C GLY A 42 15.55 -5.20 -14.47
N TYR A 43 15.18 -4.06 -15.08
CA TYR A 43 14.50 -2.99 -14.34
C TYR A 43 13.04 -3.34 -14.02
N GLN A 44 12.37 -4.15 -14.84
CA GLN A 44 10.96 -4.49 -14.61
C GLN A 44 10.75 -5.27 -13.31
N PRO A 45 11.53 -6.32 -12.98
CA PRO A 45 11.44 -6.95 -11.67
C PRO A 45 11.75 -5.99 -10.52
N LEU A 46 12.68 -5.06 -10.71
CA LEU A 46 13.00 -4.05 -9.69
C LEU A 46 11.81 -3.13 -9.44
N VAL A 47 11.12 -2.68 -10.50
CA VAL A 47 9.91 -1.85 -10.36
C VAL A 47 8.85 -2.59 -9.57
N ARG A 48 8.62 -3.87 -9.89
CA ARG A 48 7.64 -4.68 -9.15
C ARG A 48 8.01 -4.81 -7.68
N ALA A 49 9.29 -4.98 -7.38
CA ALA A 49 9.77 -5.06 -6.00
C ALA A 49 9.54 -3.74 -5.25
N TYR A 50 9.83 -2.60 -5.88
CA TYR A 50 9.60 -1.30 -5.26
C TYR A 50 8.13 -1.03 -5.01
N VAL A 51 7.27 -1.34 -5.97
CA VAL A 51 5.82 -1.17 -5.81
C VAL A 51 5.31 -2.05 -4.68
N GLY A 52 5.70 -3.32 -4.66
CA GLY A 52 5.27 -4.24 -3.60
C GLY A 52 5.74 -3.80 -2.23
N GLN A 53 6.98 -3.34 -2.11
CA GLN A 53 7.55 -2.88 -0.85
C GLN A 53 6.85 -1.60 -0.36
N GLY A 54 6.70 -0.62 -1.24
CA GLY A 54 6.04 0.64 -0.88
C GLY A 54 4.59 0.44 -0.49
N LEU A 55 3.89 -0.42 -1.23
CA LEU A 55 2.49 -0.72 -0.93
C LEU A 55 2.34 -1.41 0.43
N ARG A 56 3.24 -2.34 0.76
CA ARG A 56 3.19 -3.00 2.08
C ARG A 56 3.38 -2.01 3.22
N VAL A 57 4.31 -1.06 3.06
CA VAL A 57 4.54 -0.02 4.07
C VAL A 57 3.27 0.81 4.26
N ASP A 58 2.66 1.25 3.18
CA ASP A 58 1.45 2.06 3.24
C ASP A 58 0.26 1.30 3.82
N LEU A 59 0.11 0.02 3.47
CA LEU A 59 -0.94 -0.82 4.03
C LEU A 59 -0.76 -1.03 5.54
N GLU A 60 0.47 -1.22 5.98
CA GLU A 60 0.77 -1.33 7.41
C GLU A 60 0.43 -0.05 8.16
N GLN A 61 0.71 1.11 7.57
CA GLN A 61 0.34 2.39 8.16
C GLN A 61 -1.16 2.56 8.26
N LEU A 62 -1.93 2.12 7.26
CA LEU A 62 -3.39 2.14 7.32
C LEU A 62 -3.91 1.26 8.46
N GLU A 63 -3.30 0.10 8.67
CA GLU A 63 -3.70 -0.81 9.75
C GLU A 63 -3.35 -0.28 11.13
N THR A 64 -2.28 0.51 11.24
CA THR A 64 -1.79 1.03 12.52
C THR A 64 -2.14 2.51 12.73
N ASP A 65 -2.82 3.15 11.77
CA ASP A 65 -3.22 4.56 11.88
C ASP A 65 -4.11 4.74 13.12
N PRO A 66 -3.71 5.62 14.08
CA PRO A 66 -4.51 5.86 15.29
C PRO A 66 -5.92 6.33 15.00
N VAL A 67 -6.12 7.13 13.95
CA VAL A 67 -7.45 7.61 13.57
C VAL A 67 -8.33 6.46 13.13
N THR A 68 -7.83 5.59 12.26
CA THR A 68 -8.57 4.41 11.80
C THR A 68 -8.88 3.47 12.96
N ALA A 69 -7.91 3.20 13.83
CA ALA A 69 -8.11 2.36 15.00
C ALA A 69 -9.17 2.95 15.95
N PHE A 70 -9.14 4.27 16.12
CA PHE A 70 -10.13 4.97 16.96
C PHE A 70 -11.53 4.85 16.37
N VAL A 71 -11.67 5.08 15.06
CA VAL A 71 -12.96 4.95 14.37
C VAL A 71 -13.52 3.54 14.50
N GLU A 72 -12.71 2.53 14.31
CA GLU A 72 -13.14 1.14 14.45
C GLU A 72 -13.53 0.81 15.88
N SER A 73 -12.80 1.36 16.86
CA SER A 73 -13.15 1.20 18.28
C SER A 73 -14.51 1.80 18.58
N LEU A 74 -14.79 2.99 18.07
CA LEU A 74 -16.10 3.62 18.25
C LEU A 74 -17.23 2.78 17.66
N LYS A 75 -17.04 2.22 16.50
CA LYS A 75 -18.02 1.34 15.87
C LYS A 75 -18.30 0.11 16.72
N ARG A 76 -17.25 -0.49 17.28
CA ARG A 76 -17.42 -1.66 18.17
C ARG A 76 -18.18 -1.34 19.44
N HIS A 77 -18.09 -0.09 19.91
CA HIS A 77 -18.79 0.35 21.11
C HIS A 77 -20.18 0.91 20.81
N GLY A 78 -20.67 0.69 19.60
CA GLY A 78 -22.04 1.03 19.24
C GLY A 78 -22.27 2.45 18.77
N VAL A 79 -21.23 3.22 18.53
CA VAL A 79 -21.37 4.57 17.98
C VAL A 79 -21.75 4.47 16.51
N SER A 80 -22.80 5.19 16.11
CA SER A 80 -23.29 5.16 14.73
C SER A 80 -22.28 5.79 13.78
N GLU A 81 -22.28 5.30 12.53
CA GLU A 81 -21.38 5.82 11.50
C GLU A 81 -21.65 7.31 11.21
N ASP A 82 -22.90 7.73 11.27
CA ASP A 82 -23.28 9.14 11.08
C ASP A 82 -22.62 10.06 12.10
N VAL A 83 -22.62 9.65 13.37
CA VAL A 83 -21.98 10.41 14.45
C VAL A 83 -20.47 10.46 14.23
N ILE A 84 -19.86 9.35 13.82
CA ILE A 84 -18.44 9.30 13.54
C ILE A 84 -18.08 10.25 12.40
N GLN A 85 -18.85 10.25 11.32
CA GLN A 85 -18.63 11.14 10.18
C GLN A 85 -18.73 12.61 10.56
N GLU A 86 -19.72 12.97 11.38
CA GLU A 86 -19.84 14.34 11.86
C GLU A 86 -18.64 14.76 12.70
N ALA A 87 -18.18 13.89 13.59
CA ALA A 87 -17.03 14.17 14.44
C ALA A 87 -15.76 14.35 13.61
N LEU A 88 -15.55 13.51 12.60
CA LEU A 88 -14.41 13.63 11.70
C LEU A 88 -14.46 14.92 10.89
N ALA A 89 -15.64 15.29 10.39
CA ALA A 89 -15.81 16.51 9.63
C ALA A 89 -15.49 17.75 10.47
N GLU A 90 -15.94 17.78 11.73
CA GLU A 90 -15.62 18.87 12.65
C GLU A 90 -14.11 18.97 12.92
N ALA A 91 -13.44 17.84 13.10
CA ALA A 91 -12.00 17.80 13.36
C ALA A 91 -11.21 18.34 12.17
N VAL A 92 -11.66 18.07 10.95
CA VAL A 92 -10.97 18.49 9.73
C VAL A 92 -11.14 20.00 9.46
N GLN A 93 -12.23 20.60 9.93
CA GLN A 93 -12.53 22.01 9.69
C GLN A 93 -11.82 22.97 10.62
N ARG A 94 -11.05 22.49 11.58
CA ARG A 94 -10.31 23.33 12.53
C ARG A 94 -8.92 23.69 12.08
#